data_a067460573984c86614c0bfd1d173cca
#
_entry.id   a067460573984c86614c0bfd1d173cca
#
_cell.length_a   1.000
_cell.length_b   1.000
_cell.length_c   1.000
_cell.angle_alpha   90.00
_cell.angle_beta   90.00
_cell.angle_gamma   90.00
#
_symmetry.space_group_name_H-M   'P 1'
#
loop_
_entity.id
_entity.type
_entity.pdbx_description
1 polymer ?
#
loop_
_entity_poly.entity_id
_entity_poly.type
_entity_poly.pdbx_seq_one_letter_code
_entity_poly.pdbx_strand_id
1 'polypeptide(L)'
;FAYRITIENHNGFPVKLHSRHWHIFDSDGSYREVEGEGVVGMQPVISPGEEYQYVSGCNLHTEMGRMHGSYLMENLHTKELFDVNIPAFEMVTPFKYN
;
A
#
# COMPACT_ATOMS: atom_id res chain seq x y z
N PHE A 1 6.95 12.60 -2.52
CA PHE A 1 5.89 12.08 -3.39
C PHE A 1 4.72 11.57 -2.56
N ALA A 2 3.51 11.98 -2.88
CA ALA A 2 2.30 11.52 -2.20
C ALA A 2 1.49 10.62 -3.13
N TYR A 3 0.88 9.57 -2.56
CA TYR A 3 0.03 8.65 -3.31
C TYR A 3 -1.21 8.31 -2.51
N ARG A 4 -2.28 7.95 -3.21
CA ARG A 4 -3.55 7.54 -2.61
C ARG A 4 -3.83 6.10 -3.00
N ILE A 5 -4.20 5.29 -2.02
CA ILE A 5 -4.59 3.91 -2.25
C ILE A 5 -6.01 3.71 -1.76
N THR A 6 -6.79 2.98 -2.55
CA THR A 6 -8.12 2.53 -2.19
C THR A 6 -8.10 1.01 -2.10
N ILE A 7 -8.51 0.49 -0.96
CA ILE A 7 -8.61 -0.95 -0.72
C ILE A 7 -10.07 -1.30 -0.67
N GLU A 8 -10.53 -2.15 -1.60
CA GLU A 8 -11.90 -2.61 -1.66
C GLU A 8 -11.99 -4.04 -1.13
N ASN A 9 -12.96 -4.31 -0.25
CA ASN A 9 -13.18 -5.66 0.24
C ASN A 9 -14.34 -6.30 -0.51
N HIS A 10 -14.00 -7.20 -1.46
CA HIS A 10 -14.97 -7.96 -2.22
C HIS A 10 -15.23 -9.35 -1.64
N ASN A 11 -14.70 -9.64 -0.46
CA ASN A 11 -14.93 -10.92 0.22
C ASN A 11 -16.26 -10.89 0.96
N GLY A 12 -16.75 -12.07 1.33
CA GLY A 12 -17.96 -12.19 2.16
C GLY A 12 -17.69 -12.12 3.67
N PHE A 13 -16.52 -11.65 4.09
CA PHE A 13 -16.12 -11.54 5.49
C PHE A 13 -15.33 -10.24 5.71
N PRO A 14 -15.37 -9.70 6.95
CA PRO A 14 -14.56 -8.51 7.25
C PRO A 14 -13.08 -8.87 7.32
N VAL A 15 -12.23 -7.95 6.90
CA VAL A 15 -10.78 -8.12 6.93
C VAL A 15 -10.16 -7.01 7.76
N LYS A 16 -9.07 -7.35 8.47
CA LYS A 16 -8.26 -6.38 9.19
C LYS A 16 -6.88 -6.31 8.53
N LEU A 17 -6.44 -5.09 8.22
CA LEU A 17 -5.12 -4.87 7.68
C LEU A 17 -4.12 -4.80 8.82
N HIS A 18 -3.21 -5.80 8.90
CA HIS A 18 -2.21 -5.88 9.95
C HIS A 18 -0.94 -5.12 9.63
N SER A 19 -0.39 -5.34 8.45
CA SER A 19 0.90 -4.79 8.08
C SER A 19 1.02 -4.59 6.58
N ARG A 20 2.04 -3.82 6.22
CA ARG A 20 2.37 -3.53 4.84
C ARG A 20 3.82 -3.87 4.56
N HIS A 21 4.09 -4.25 3.31
CA HIS A 21 5.44 -4.48 2.82
C HIS A 21 5.55 -3.87 1.44
N TRP A 22 6.45 -2.89 1.29
CA TRP A 22 6.66 -2.17 0.04
C TRP A 22 8.04 -2.43 -0.53
N HIS A 23 8.09 -2.56 -1.85
CA HIS A 23 9.33 -2.58 -2.63
C HIS A 23 9.33 -1.32 -3.48
N ILE A 24 10.34 -0.47 -3.30
CA ILE A 24 10.41 0.83 -3.93
C ILE A 24 11.64 0.89 -4.82
N PHE A 25 11.41 1.14 -6.10
CA PHE A 25 12.46 1.25 -7.11
C PHE A 25 12.52 2.69 -7.60
N ASP A 26 13.68 3.27 -7.51
CA ASP A 26 13.95 4.60 -8.01
C ASP A 26 14.52 4.51 -9.43
N SER A 27 14.31 5.52 -10.28
CA SER A 27 14.76 5.47 -11.66
C SER A 27 16.28 5.51 -11.81
N ASP A 28 17.01 5.83 -10.76
CA ASP A 28 18.48 5.75 -10.74
C ASP A 28 18.99 4.32 -10.50
N GLY A 29 18.09 3.35 -10.37
CA GLY A 29 18.43 1.97 -10.10
C GLY A 29 18.48 1.60 -8.62
N SER A 30 18.28 2.53 -7.71
CA SER A 30 18.26 2.23 -6.29
C SER A 30 16.96 1.52 -5.91
N TYR A 31 17.04 0.69 -4.87
CA TYR A 31 15.95 -0.14 -4.40
C TYR A 31 15.93 -0.13 -2.87
N ARG A 32 14.74 -0.09 -2.29
CA ARG A 32 14.58 -0.25 -0.85
C ARG A 32 13.26 -0.94 -0.53
N GLU A 33 13.21 -1.55 0.66
CA GLU A 33 12.00 -2.16 1.20
C GLU A 33 11.56 -1.40 2.44
N VAL A 34 10.24 -1.32 2.62
CA VAL A 34 9.63 -0.71 3.81
C VAL A 34 8.59 -1.67 4.35
N GLU A 35 8.76 -2.10 5.59
CA GLU A 35 7.79 -2.90 6.31
C GLU A 35 7.31 -2.14 7.53
N GLY A 36 6.05 -2.34 7.89
CA GLY A 36 5.52 -1.72 9.09
C GLY A 36 4.09 -2.16 9.37
N GLU A 37 3.66 -1.90 10.61
CA GLU A 37 2.28 -2.18 11.01
C GLU A 37 1.32 -1.19 10.37
N GLY A 38 0.20 -1.72 9.88
CA GLY A 38 -0.90 -0.92 9.36
C GLY A 38 -0.53 -0.02 8.21
N VAL A 39 -1.34 0.99 8.02
CA VAL A 39 -1.13 2.06 7.03
C VAL A 39 -1.44 3.39 7.69
N VAL A 40 -0.49 4.34 7.61
CA VAL A 40 -0.60 5.68 8.20
C VAL A 40 -1.06 5.62 9.67
N GLY A 41 -0.44 4.72 10.46
CA GLY A 41 -0.73 4.57 11.87
C GLY A 41 -2.03 3.85 12.21
N MET A 42 -2.73 3.28 11.23
CA MET A 42 -4.01 2.62 11.40
C MET A 42 -3.97 1.16 10.96
N GLN A 43 -4.73 0.32 11.66
CA GLN A 43 -4.98 -1.07 11.26
C GLN A 43 -6.49 -1.21 10.97
N PRO A 44 -6.95 -0.73 9.81
CA PRO A 44 -8.38 -0.64 9.56
C PRO A 44 -9.04 -1.99 9.40
N VAL A 45 -10.30 -2.06 9.83
CA VAL A 45 -11.20 -3.17 9.55
C VAL A 45 -12.11 -2.74 8.41
N ILE A 46 -12.15 -3.54 7.35
CA ILE A 46 -12.93 -3.25 6.16
C ILE A 46 -14.01 -4.31 6.05
N SER A 47 -15.26 -3.90 6.15
CA SER A 47 -16.40 -4.80 6.04
C SER A 47 -16.66 -5.22 4.60
N PRO A 48 -17.39 -6.34 4.38
CA PRO A 48 -17.76 -6.75 3.03
C PRO A 48 -18.45 -5.63 2.25
N GLY A 49 -17.99 -5.37 1.03
CA GLY A 49 -18.55 -4.35 0.15
C GLY A 49 -18.11 -2.93 0.47
N GLU A 50 -17.30 -2.73 1.51
CA GLU A 50 -16.77 -1.42 1.86
C GLU A 50 -15.38 -1.22 1.29
N GLU A 51 -14.94 0.04 1.30
CA GLU A 51 -13.59 0.42 0.89
C GLU A 51 -12.92 1.27 1.95
N TYR A 52 -11.60 1.29 1.92
CA TYR A 52 -10.78 2.12 2.77
C TYR A 52 -9.77 2.87 1.92
N GLN A 53 -9.71 4.19 2.08
CA GLN A 53 -8.74 5.03 1.36
C GLN A 53 -7.75 5.63 2.33
N TYR A 54 -6.50 5.73 1.90
CA TYR A 54 -5.51 6.47 2.65
C TYR A 54 -4.52 7.15 1.70
N VAL A 55 -3.90 8.21 2.20
CA VAL A 55 -2.84 8.94 1.49
C VAL A 55 -1.56 8.77 2.29
N SER A 56 -0.48 8.46 1.60
CA SER A 56 0.82 8.31 2.23
C SER A 56 1.89 8.96 1.34
N GLY A 57 3.11 8.96 1.81
CA GLY A 57 4.21 9.57 1.10
C GLY A 57 5.36 8.61 0.89
N CYS A 58 6.15 8.89 -0.12
CA CYS A 58 7.35 8.17 -0.43
C CYS A 58 8.41 9.16 -0.94
N ASN A 59 9.61 9.07 -0.40
CA ASN A 59 10.73 9.86 -0.87
C ASN A 59 11.45 9.13 -1.99
N LEU A 60 11.67 9.82 -3.09
CA LEU A 60 12.46 9.31 -4.22
C LEU A 60 13.71 10.15 -4.37
N HIS A 61 14.79 9.54 -4.83
CA HIS A 61 16.03 10.24 -5.17
C HIS A 61 15.93 10.94 -6.51
N THR A 62 15.01 10.50 -7.36
CA THR A 62 14.80 11.04 -8.70
C THR A 62 13.34 11.45 -8.88
N GLU A 63 13.01 11.89 -10.09
CA GLU A 63 11.64 12.37 -10.39
C GLU A 63 10.65 11.27 -10.66
N MET A 64 11.12 10.02 -10.81
CA MET A 64 10.26 8.87 -11.08
C MET A 64 10.70 7.68 -10.27
N GLY A 65 9.73 6.84 -9.97
CA GLY A 65 9.98 5.57 -9.33
C GLY A 65 8.80 4.64 -9.53
N ARG A 66 8.95 3.45 -9.00
CA ARG A 66 7.91 2.42 -9.04
C ARG A 66 7.85 1.76 -7.68
N MET A 67 6.66 1.44 -7.25
CA MET A 67 6.52 0.62 -6.05
C MET A 67 5.46 -0.45 -6.24
N HIS A 68 5.65 -1.55 -5.55
CA HIS A 68 4.68 -2.63 -5.42
C HIS A 68 4.86 -3.26 -4.05
N GLY A 69 3.96 -4.12 -3.68
CA GLY A 69 4.10 -4.76 -2.38
C GLY A 69 2.93 -5.65 -2.02
N SER A 70 2.69 -5.76 -0.72
CA SER A 70 1.61 -6.58 -0.19
C SER A 70 1.12 -6.04 1.13
N TYR A 71 -0.13 -6.41 1.45
CA TYR A 71 -0.68 -6.24 2.79
C TYR A 71 -0.86 -7.60 3.42
N LEU A 72 -0.56 -7.70 4.71
CA LEU A 72 -0.94 -8.86 5.50
C LEU A 72 -2.32 -8.56 6.09
N MET A 73 -3.29 -9.36 5.72
CA MET A 73 -4.69 -9.23 6.14
C MET A 73 -5.11 -10.40 7.01
N GLU A 74 -6.11 -10.18 7.84
CA GLU A 74 -6.74 -11.22 8.64
C GLU A 74 -8.22 -11.32 8.28
N ASN A 75 -8.68 -12.55 8.02
CA ASN A 75 -10.11 -12.86 7.97
C ASN A 75 -10.63 -12.87 9.40
N LEU A 76 -11.47 -11.91 9.76
CA LEU A 76 -11.93 -11.78 11.14
C LEU A 76 -12.91 -12.89 11.57
N HIS A 77 -13.50 -13.64 10.64
CA HIS A 77 -14.36 -14.78 10.98
C HIS A 77 -13.54 -16.02 11.35
N THR A 78 -12.50 -16.33 10.57
CA THR A 78 -11.69 -17.55 10.74
C THR A 78 -10.40 -17.31 11.49
N LYS A 79 -9.96 -16.05 11.61
CA LYS A 79 -8.66 -15.65 12.17
C LYS A 79 -7.48 -16.06 11.29
N GLU A 80 -7.71 -16.49 10.06
CA GLU A 80 -6.64 -16.80 9.14
C GLU A 80 -5.99 -15.54 8.59
N LEU A 81 -4.67 -15.57 8.47
CA LEU A 81 -3.89 -14.52 7.84
C LEU A 81 -3.66 -14.84 6.37
N PHE A 82 -3.66 -13.82 5.53
CA PHE A 82 -3.40 -14.00 4.11
C PHE A 82 -2.78 -12.72 3.54
N ASP A 83 -2.01 -12.88 2.47
CA ASP A 83 -1.39 -11.75 1.79
C ASP A 83 -2.28 -11.27 0.64
N VAL A 84 -2.33 -9.95 0.49
CA VAL A 84 -2.98 -9.31 -0.65
C VAL A 84 -1.90 -8.59 -1.44
N ASN A 85 -1.75 -8.94 -2.70
CA ASN A 85 -0.76 -8.35 -3.56
C ASN A 85 -1.17 -6.95 -4.01
N ILE A 86 -0.25 -6.01 -3.94
CA ILE A 86 -0.43 -4.66 -4.44
C ILE A 86 0.31 -4.56 -5.77
N PRO A 87 -0.40 -4.41 -6.90
CA PRO A 87 0.25 -4.32 -8.20
C PRO A 87 1.19 -3.12 -8.28
N ALA A 88 2.21 -3.22 -9.10
CA ALA A 88 3.14 -2.13 -9.29
C ALA A 88 2.45 -0.90 -9.87
N PHE A 89 2.82 0.26 -9.36
CA PHE A 89 2.40 1.53 -9.92
C PHE A 89 3.58 2.49 -9.98
N GLU A 90 3.51 3.41 -10.92
CA GLU A 90 4.56 4.40 -11.11
C GLU A 90 4.28 5.65 -10.31
N MET A 91 5.36 6.24 -9.78
CA MET A 91 5.33 7.53 -9.11
C MET A 91 6.13 8.49 -9.97
N VAL A 92 5.48 9.57 -10.37
CA VAL A 92 6.11 10.62 -11.17
C VAL A 92 5.87 11.94 -10.47
N THR A 93 6.93 12.69 -10.23
CA THR A 93 6.76 14.00 -9.61
C THR A 93 5.97 14.92 -10.54
N PRO A 94 5.22 15.89 -9.98
CA PRO A 94 4.52 16.85 -10.79
C PRO A 94 5.48 17.58 -11.73
N PHE A 95 4.94 18.06 -12.82
CA PHE A 95 5.69 18.83 -13.81
C PHE A 95 6.46 19.97 -13.15
N LYS A 96 7.74 20.10 -13.49
CA LYS A 96 8.59 21.15 -12.96
C LYS A 96 8.87 22.18 -14.04
N TYR A 97 8.76 23.42 -13.63
CA TYR A 97 9.23 24.55 -14.43
C TYR A 97 10.60 24.94 -13.95
N ASN A 98 11.49 25.01 -14.88
CA ASN A 98 12.85 25.49 -14.61
C ASN A 98 13.06 26.85 -15.21
#